data_5e0832025dd4662373fde38255648bd6
#
_entry.id   5e0832025dd4662373fde38255648bd6
#
_cell.length_a   1.000
_cell.length_b   1.000
_cell.length_c   1.000
_cell.angle_alpha   90.00
_cell.angle_beta   90.00
_cell.angle_gamma   90.00
#
_symmetry.space_group_name_H-M   'P 1'
#
loop_
_entity.id
_entity.type
_entity.pdbx_description
1 polymer ?
#
loop_
_entity_poly.entity_id
_entity_poly.type
_entity_poly.pdbx_seq_one_letter_code
_entity_poly.pdbx_strand_id
1 'polypeptide(L)'
;AGMEGPRVPDLAMSFPWDSEFNSSGVPGRAYNTLGSCAVGTHGSMSRHEIRSVMVARGPSFKAGVRLQTPTSQVDILPTILNILGVDDKLEIDGRVLKEALRDGPAFRSMEWSTQAHEARRATGSGIYRQQISISEIDGSRYLDEGHSRFEP
;
A
#
# COMPACT_ATOMS: atom_id res chain seq x y z
N ALA A 1 -9.28 -1.86 -0.15
CA ALA A 1 -8.85 -2.95 0.72
C ALA A 1 -10.10 -3.52 1.37
N GLY A 2 -10.50 -4.72 0.95
CA GLY A 2 -11.69 -5.38 1.45
C GLY A 2 -11.50 -5.85 2.89
N MET A 3 -11.80 -4.98 3.84
CA MET A 3 -11.99 -5.42 5.22
C MET A 3 -13.43 -5.90 5.34
N GLU A 4 -13.67 -7.14 4.95
CA GLU A 4 -14.98 -7.79 5.04
C GLU A 4 -14.87 -9.06 5.89
N GLY A 5 -15.90 -9.32 6.68
CA GLY A 5 -15.95 -10.54 7.48
C GLY A 5 -16.37 -10.31 8.94
N PRO A 6 -16.67 -11.39 9.68
CA PRO A 6 -17.26 -11.31 11.02
C PRO A 6 -16.31 -10.76 12.12
N ARG A 7 -15.03 -10.56 11.81
CA ARG A 7 -14.02 -10.04 12.76
C ARG A 7 -13.41 -8.71 12.33
N VAL A 8 -14.04 -8.05 11.37
CA VAL A 8 -13.59 -6.73 10.92
C VAL A 8 -13.95 -5.68 11.97
N PRO A 9 -13.07 -4.74 12.30
CA PRO A 9 -13.40 -3.66 13.21
C PRO A 9 -14.42 -2.71 12.57
N ASP A 10 -15.35 -2.19 13.35
CA ASP A 10 -16.32 -1.19 12.91
C ASP A 10 -15.65 0.16 12.60
N LEU A 11 -14.48 0.41 13.16
CA LEU A 11 -13.72 1.63 12.99
C LEU A 11 -12.22 1.34 12.88
N ALA A 12 -11.58 1.82 11.83
CA ALA A 12 -10.13 1.81 11.68
C ALA A 12 -9.59 3.25 11.78
N MET A 13 -8.56 3.43 12.60
CA MET A 13 -7.92 4.72 12.84
C MET A 13 -6.46 4.66 12.41
N SER A 14 -5.99 5.70 11.72
CA SER A 14 -4.57 5.91 11.43
C SER A 14 -4.10 7.22 12.06
N PHE A 15 -2.90 7.21 12.62
CA PHE A 15 -2.29 8.42 13.14
C PHE A 15 -1.91 9.39 12.00
N PRO A 16 -1.94 10.71 12.26
CA PRO A 16 -1.43 11.68 11.31
C PRO A 16 0.07 11.50 11.09
N TRP A 17 0.52 11.88 9.90
CA TRP A 17 1.91 11.77 9.51
C TRP A 17 2.31 12.94 8.60
N ASP A 18 3.61 13.19 8.46
CA ASP A 18 4.19 14.11 7.48
C ASP A 18 5.45 13.52 6.81
N SER A 19 6.02 14.25 5.86
CA SER A 19 7.23 13.84 5.12
C SER A 19 8.51 14.46 5.68
N GLU A 20 8.46 15.13 6.81
CA GLU A 20 9.64 15.68 7.47
C GLU A 20 10.59 14.57 7.95
N PHE A 21 11.84 14.92 8.14
CA PHE A 21 12.83 13.98 8.66
C PHE A 21 12.63 13.76 10.16
N ASN A 22 12.66 12.49 10.57
CA ASN A 22 12.67 12.13 11.98
C ASN A 22 14.05 12.38 12.61
N SER A 23 14.18 12.13 13.92
CA SER A 23 15.43 12.30 14.65
C SER A 23 16.60 11.43 14.17
N SER A 24 16.32 10.39 13.40
CA SER A 24 17.31 9.50 12.79
C SER A 24 17.68 9.90 11.36
N GLY A 25 17.16 11.03 10.85
CA GLY A 25 17.41 11.50 9.49
C GLY A 25 16.69 10.69 8.41
N VAL A 26 15.62 9.96 8.76
CA VAL A 26 14.79 9.21 7.84
C VAL A 26 13.51 10.00 7.56
N PRO A 27 13.09 10.15 6.29
CA PRO A 27 11.87 10.86 5.95
C PRO A 27 10.63 10.12 6.47
N GLY A 28 9.65 10.88 6.90
CA GLY A 28 8.37 10.39 7.43
C GLY A 28 8.34 10.35 8.95
N ARG A 29 7.40 11.11 9.51
CA ARG A 29 7.08 11.09 10.94
C ARG A 29 5.63 10.71 11.10
N ALA A 30 5.34 9.69 11.91
CA ALA A 30 3.99 9.38 12.35
C ALA A 30 3.80 9.89 13.77
N TYR A 31 2.72 10.61 14.01
CA TYR A 31 2.40 11.20 15.30
C TYR A 31 1.51 10.24 16.09
N ASN A 32 2.02 9.77 17.23
CA ASN A 32 1.23 8.97 18.16
C ASN A 32 1.27 9.58 19.56
N THR A 33 0.33 9.19 20.39
CA THR A 33 0.20 9.68 21.77
C THR A 33 0.87 8.79 22.81
N LEU A 34 1.59 7.75 22.37
CA LEU A 34 2.17 6.74 23.28
C LEU A 34 3.45 7.20 24.00
N GLY A 35 3.84 8.47 23.86
CA GLY A 35 4.97 9.07 24.57
C GLY A 35 6.33 8.66 24.02
N SER A 36 7.40 9.09 24.71
CA SER A 36 8.79 8.96 24.28
C SER A 36 9.38 7.54 24.33
N CYS A 37 8.63 6.59 24.79
CA CYS A 37 9.10 5.21 25.00
C CYS A 37 8.71 4.24 23.88
N ALA A 38 8.13 4.72 22.81
CA ALA A 38 7.77 3.86 21.67
C ALA A 38 9.05 3.44 20.93
N VAL A 39 9.34 2.19 21.02
CA VAL A 39 10.51 1.56 20.39
C VAL A 39 10.30 1.36 18.90
N GLY A 40 9.07 1.52 18.42
CA GLY A 40 8.63 1.44 17.05
C GLY A 40 7.11 1.31 16.99
N THR A 41 6.53 1.84 15.94
CA THR A 41 5.10 1.70 15.63
C THR A 41 4.94 1.43 14.15
N HIS A 42 3.81 0.84 13.78
CA HIS A 42 3.45 0.57 12.39
C HIS A 42 1.93 0.64 12.24
N GLY A 43 1.45 0.63 11.00
CA GLY A 43 0.01 0.62 10.69
C GLY A 43 -0.54 2.01 10.40
N SER A 44 0.30 3.02 10.20
CA SER A 44 -0.18 4.30 9.67
C SER A 44 -0.47 4.22 8.17
N MET A 45 -1.23 5.17 7.65
CA MET A 45 -1.45 5.32 6.21
C MET A 45 -0.38 6.18 5.53
N SER A 46 0.79 6.31 6.16
CA SER A 46 1.93 7.04 5.61
C SER A 46 2.52 6.30 4.41
N ARG A 47 2.77 7.01 3.32
CA ARG A 47 3.53 6.47 2.18
C ARG A 47 4.92 5.95 2.57
N HIS A 48 5.50 6.50 3.62
CA HIS A 48 6.82 6.09 4.13
C HIS A 48 6.77 4.78 4.92
N GLU A 49 5.59 4.38 5.36
CA GLU A 49 5.36 3.16 6.14
C GLU A 49 4.67 2.07 5.32
N ILE A 50 3.68 2.42 4.50
CA ILE A 50 2.98 1.46 3.62
C ILE A 50 3.94 0.86 2.58
N ARG A 51 4.89 1.66 2.06
CA ARG A 51 5.84 1.21 1.04
C ARG A 51 6.93 0.35 1.64
N SER A 52 6.80 -0.94 1.45
CA SER A 52 7.81 -1.94 1.80
C SER A 52 8.73 -2.25 0.62
N VAL A 53 9.92 -2.73 0.93
CA VAL A 53 10.86 -3.23 -0.09
C VAL A 53 10.58 -4.70 -0.36
N MET A 54 10.41 -5.05 -1.63
CA MET A 54 10.31 -6.44 -2.09
C MET A 54 11.44 -6.74 -3.05
N VAL A 55 12.20 -7.81 -2.78
CA VAL A 55 13.28 -8.29 -3.63
C VAL A 55 13.01 -9.74 -3.99
N ALA A 56 13.04 -10.05 -5.28
CA ALA A 56 12.89 -11.40 -5.78
C ALA A 56 14.09 -11.80 -6.63
N ARG A 57 14.56 -13.06 -6.47
CA ARG A 57 15.66 -13.63 -7.25
C ARG A 57 15.37 -15.09 -7.57
N GLY A 58 15.63 -15.49 -8.78
CA GLY A 58 15.49 -16.87 -9.24
C GLY A 58 15.40 -16.98 -10.74
N PRO A 59 15.37 -18.21 -11.28
CA PRO A 59 15.35 -18.45 -12.73
C PRO A 59 14.10 -17.91 -13.42
N SER A 60 13.00 -17.75 -12.69
CA SER A 60 11.73 -17.25 -13.23
C SER A 60 11.63 -15.71 -13.26
N PHE A 61 12.55 -14.99 -12.60
CA PHE A 61 12.50 -13.53 -12.51
C PHE A 61 13.45 -12.86 -13.50
N LYS A 62 13.12 -11.66 -13.93
CA LYS A 62 14.02 -10.76 -14.65
C LYS A 62 15.16 -10.32 -13.75
N ALA A 63 16.38 -10.34 -14.25
CA ALA A 63 17.54 -9.87 -13.50
C ALA A 63 17.76 -8.36 -13.69
N GLY A 64 18.19 -7.66 -12.63
CA GLY A 64 18.59 -6.25 -12.69
C GLY A 64 17.45 -5.26 -12.98
N VAL A 65 16.20 -5.65 -12.77
CA VAL A 65 15.03 -4.81 -13.03
C VAL A 65 14.51 -4.23 -11.71
N ARG A 66 14.21 -2.92 -11.73
CA ARG A 66 13.46 -2.25 -10.68
C ARG A 66 12.08 -1.90 -11.23
N LEU A 67 11.05 -2.52 -10.65
CA LEU A 67 9.67 -2.25 -10.99
C LEU A 67 9.17 -0.98 -10.31
N GLN A 68 8.30 -0.26 -10.99
CA GLN A 68 7.61 0.94 -10.49
C GLN A 68 6.08 0.79 -10.52
N THR A 69 5.61 -0.35 -11.00
CA THR A 69 4.19 -0.70 -11.01
C THR A 69 3.67 -0.85 -9.59
N PRO A 70 2.41 -0.46 -9.31
CA PRO A 70 1.78 -0.73 -8.02
C PRO A 70 1.82 -2.21 -7.70
N THR A 71 2.31 -2.54 -6.50
CA THR A 71 2.45 -3.91 -6.00
C THR A 71 2.21 -3.97 -4.50
N SER A 72 1.82 -5.13 -4.00
CA SER A 72 1.62 -5.36 -2.57
C SER A 72 2.03 -6.78 -2.17
N GLN A 73 2.09 -7.05 -0.88
CA GLN A 73 2.36 -8.38 -0.34
C GLN A 73 1.33 -9.43 -0.79
N VAL A 74 0.10 -9.02 -1.08
CA VAL A 74 -0.95 -9.92 -1.58
C VAL A 74 -0.63 -10.51 -2.95
N ASP A 75 0.27 -9.89 -3.73
CA ASP A 75 0.69 -10.34 -5.05
C ASP A 75 1.71 -11.50 -5.00
N ILE A 76 2.30 -11.75 -3.83
CA ILE A 76 3.35 -12.77 -3.69
C ILE A 76 2.77 -14.15 -3.97
N LEU A 77 1.65 -14.49 -3.33
CA LEU A 77 1.04 -15.81 -3.47
C LEU A 77 0.61 -16.12 -4.92
N PRO A 78 -0.19 -15.31 -5.60
CA PRO A 78 -0.58 -15.59 -6.99
C PRO A 78 0.62 -15.64 -7.93
N THR A 79 1.68 -14.86 -7.67
CA THR A 79 2.90 -14.90 -8.47
C THR A 79 3.65 -16.24 -8.28
N ILE A 80 3.74 -16.74 -7.04
CA ILE A 80 4.37 -18.04 -6.76
C ILE A 80 3.57 -19.18 -7.39
N LEU A 81 2.24 -19.19 -7.25
CA LEU A 81 1.39 -20.21 -7.84
C LEU A 81 1.54 -20.24 -9.38
N ASN A 82 1.59 -19.09 -10.00
CA ASN A 82 1.85 -18.97 -11.43
C ASN A 82 3.22 -19.56 -11.84
N ILE A 83 4.28 -19.28 -11.08
CA ILE A 83 5.63 -19.84 -11.34
C ILE A 83 5.64 -21.36 -11.20
N LEU A 84 4.87 -21.89 -10.25
CA LEU A 84 4.78 -23.33 -9.99
C LEU A 84 3.82 -24.06 -10.95
N GLY A 85 3.08 -23.33 -11.77
CA GLY A 85 2.06 -23.91 -12.66
C GLY A 85 0.88 -24.51 -11.90
N VAL A 86 0.62 -24.01 -10.70
CA VAL A 86 -0.53 -24.43 -9.89
C VAL A 86 -1.74 -23.61 -10.30
N ASP A 87 -2.73 -24.29 -10.86
CA ASP A 87 -4.03 -23.69 -11.15
C ASP A 87 -4.87 -23.72 -9.88
N ASP A 88 -4.95 -22.58 -9.22
CA ASP A 88 -5.70 -22.43 -7.97
C ASP A 88 -7.08 -21.85 -8.29
N LYS A 89 -8.11 -22.54 -7.80
CA LYS A 89 -9.51 -22.11 -7.87
C LYS A 89 -9.93 -21.22 -6.71
N LEU A 90 -8.99 -20.88 -5.81
CA LEU A 90 -9.25 -19.99 -4.68
C LEU A 90 -9.40 -18.55 -5.17
N GLU A 91 -10.33 -17.83 -4.61
CA GLU A 91 -10.38 -16.38 -4.73
C GLU A 91 -9.21 -15.79 -3.94
N ILE A 92 -8.16 -15.41 -4.65
CA ILE A 92 -6.94 -14.85 -4.07
C ILE A 92 -6.92 -13.35 -4.35
N ASP A 93 -6.74 -12.55 -3.30
CA ASP A 93 -6.44 -11.14 -3.45
C ASP A 93 -5.07 -10.96 -4.13
N GLY A 94 -4.93 -9.85 -4.86
CA GLY A 94 -3.70 -9.55 -5.58
C GLY A 94 -3.67 -10.10 -7.00
N ARG A 95 -2.57 -9.83 -7.69
CA ARG A 95 -2.36 -10.22 -9.09
C ARG A 95 -1.03 -10.94 -9.29
N VAL A 96 -0.89 -11.63 -10.39
CA VAL A 96 0.41 -12.14 -10.83
C VAL A 96 1.27 -10.97 -11.30
N LEU A 97 2.45 -10.80 -10.74
CA LEU A 97 3.44 -9.79 -11.14
C LEU A 97 4.14 -10.22 -12.45
N LYS A 98 3.39 -10.30 -13.55
CA LYS A 98 3.88 -10.77 -14.85
C LYS A 98 5.09 -9.99 -15.34
N GLU A 99 5.11 -8.67 -15.09
CA GLU A 99 6.20 -7.77 -15.44
C GLU A 99 7.52 -8.06 -14.68
N ALA A 100 7.45 -8.79 -13.57
CA ALA A 100 8.61 -9.27 -12.83
C ALA A 100 9.17 -10.57 -13.41
N LEU A 101 8.34 -11.34 -14.13
CA LEU A 101 8.72 -12.64 -14.65
C LEU A 101 9.54 -12.51 -15.93
N ARG A 102 10.46 -13.47 -16.16
CA ARG A 102 11.40 -13.48 -17.29
C ARG A 102 10.69 -13.31 -18.63
N ASP A 103 9.62 -14.08 -18.83
CA ASP A 103 8.88 -14.13 -20.09
C ASP A 103 7.68 -13.17 -20.11
N GLY A 104 7.54 -12.36 -19.08
CA GLY A 104 6.45 -11.39 -18.95
C GLY A 104 6.72 -10.08 -19.69
N PRO A 105 5.72 -9.19 -19.78
CA PRO A 105 5.82 -7.90 -20.45
C PRO A 105 6.89 -7.01 -19.83
N ALA A 106 7.33 -5.98 -20.56
CA ALA A 106 8.15 -4.94 -19.99
C ALA A 106 7.30 -4.11 -19.00
N PHE A 107 7.84 -3.77 -17.82
CA PHE A 107 7.08 -2.98 -16.84
C PHE A 107 6.62 -1.62 -17.39
N ARG A 108 7.36 -1.05 -18.35
CA ARG A 108 7.03 0.22 -19.01
C ARG A 108 5.81 0.15 -19.92
N SER A 109 5.39 -1.05 -20.32
CA SER A 109 4.16 -1.27 -21.09
C SER A 109 2.95 -1.54 -20.20
N MET A 110 3.12 -1.58 -18.88
CA MET A 110 2.02 -1.73 -17.95
C MET A 110 1.34 -0.38 -17.73
N GLU A 111 0.03 -0.37 -17.81
CA GLU A 111 -0.79 0.81 -17.56
C GLU A 111 -1.49 0.68 -16.22
N TRP A 112 -1.50 1.75 -15.45
CA TRP A 112 -2.26 1.84 -14.20
C TRP A 112 -2.81 3.25 -14.01
N SER A 113 -3.82 3.38 -13.18
CA SER A 113 -4.37 4.66 -12.78
C SER A 113 -4.20 4.88 -11.28
N THR A 114 -4.11 6.13 -10.87
CA THR A 114 -4.13 6.52 -9.47
C THR A 114 -5.25 7.52 -9.25
N GLN A 115 -6.08 7.27 -8.25
CA GLN A 115 -7.22 8.12 -7.91
C GLN A 115 -7.16 8.54 -6.45
N ALA A 116 -7.46 9.81 -6.21
CA ALA A 116 -7.64 10.35 -4.87
C ALA A 116 -9.14 10.34 -4.51
N HIS A 117 -9.46 9.82 -3.33
CA HIS A 117 -10.81 9.84 -2.77
C HIS A 117 -10.81 10.74 -1.55
N GLU A 118 -11.69 11.72 -1.52
CA GLU A 118 -11.84 12.67 -0.41
C GLU A 118 -13.18 12.49 0.29
N ALA A 119 -13.16 12.55 1.60
CA ALA A 119 -14.33 12.70 2.44
C ALA A 119 -14.15 13.90 3.36
N ARG A 120 -15.22 14.66 3.61
CA ARG A 120 -15.20 15.83 4.49
C ARG A 120 -16.40 15.83 5.41
N ARG A 121 -16.19 16.34 6.61
CA ARG A 121 -17.27 16.53 7.59
C ARG A 121 -17.13 17.86 8.32
N ALA A 122 -18.17 18.66 8.30
CA ALA A 122 -18.26 19.83 9.15
C ALA A 122 -18.51 19.41 10.61
N THR A 123 -17.82 20.04 11.51
CA THR A 123 -17.97 19.91 12.97
C THR A 123 -18.31 21.28 13.56
N GLY A 124 -18.64 21.35 14.84
CA GLY A 124 -18.91 22.63 15.50
C GLY A 124 -17.71 23.58 15.57
N SER A 125 -16.48 23.09 15.31
CA SER A 125 -15.23 23.85 15.41
C SER A 125 -14.46 23.96 14.09
N GLY A 126 -14.96 23.38 12.99
CA GLY A 126 -14.28 23.44 11.69
C GLY A 126 -14.62 22.26 10.78
N ILE A 127 -13.81 22.04 9.76
CA ILE A 127 -14.02 20.99 8.78
C ILE A 127 -12.91 19.94 8.93
N TYR A 128 -13.29 18.70 9.13
CA TYR A 128 -12.38 17.55 9.06
C TYR A 128 -12.39 16.97 7.65
N ARG A 129 -11.22 16.83 7.05
CA ARG A 129 -11.01 16.23 5.73
C ARG A 129 -10.16 14.99 5.85
N GLN A 130 -10.53 13.98 5.08
CA GLN A 130 -9.76 12.77 4.86
C GLN A 130 -9.56 12.55 3.37
N GLN A 131 -8.39 12.11 2.99
CA GLN A 131 -8.06 11.73 1.62
C GLN A 131 -7.27 10.44 1.63
N ILE A 132 -7.61 9.54 0.70
CA ILE A 132 -6.81 8.36 0.38
C ILE A 132 -6.45 8.37 -1.10
N SER A 133 -5.27 7.85 -1.42
CA SER A 133 -4.82 7.61 -2.80
C SER A 133 -4.80 6.12 -3.05
N ILE A 134 -5.41 5.70 -4.15
CA ILE A 134 -5.51 4.30 -4.55
C ILE A 134 -5.01 4.16 -5.99
N SER A 135 -4.07 3.26 -6.20
CA SER A 135 -3.64 2.83 -7.52
C SER A 135 -4.38 1.55 -7.94
N GLU A 136 -4.73 1.47 -9.22
CA GLU A 136 -5.39 0.31 -9.81
C GLU A 136 -4.63 -0.17 -11.05
N ILE A 137 -4.32 -1.46 -11.10
CA ILE A 137 -3.65 -2.15 -12.21
C ILE A 137 -4.16 -3.58 -12.30
N ASP A 138 -4.49 -4.04 -13.51
CA ASP A 138 -4.99 -5.39 -13.79
C ASP A 138 -6.15 -5.82 -12.86
N GLY A 139 -7.04 -4.88 -12.50
CA GLY A 139 -8.17 -5.12 -11.61
C GLY A 139 -7.83 -5.18 -10.11
N SER A 140 -6.56 -5.15 -9.75
CA SER A 140 -6.11 -5.09 -8.35
C SER A 140 -5.95 -3.64 -7.89
N ARG A 141 -6.34 -3.36 -6.62
CA ARG A 141 -6.35 -2.02 -6.03
C ARG A 141 -5.40 -1.96 -4.84
N TYR A 142 -4.59 -0.91 -4.80
CA TYR A 142 -3.55 -0.71 -3.80
C TYR A 142 -3.72 0.64 -3.11
N LEU A 143 -3.69 0.65 -1.78
CA LEU A 143 -3.64 1.88 -1.01
C LEU A 143 -2.21 2.44 -1.06
N ASP A 144 -2.05 3.63 -1.64
CA ASP A 144 -0.75 4.30 -1.74
C ASP A 144 -0.43 5.14 -0.50
N GLU A 145 -1.44 5.83 0.02
CA GLU A 145 -1.34 6.67 1.22
C GLU A 145 -2.71 7.16 1.68
N GLY A 146 -2.78 7.64 2.91
CA GLY A 146 -3.93 8.35 3.43
C GLY A 146 -3.52 9.53 4.30
N HIS A 147 -4.26 10.61 4.18
CA HIS A 147 -4.08 11.84 4.96
C HIS A 147 -5.36 12.27 5.62
N SER A 148 -5.22 12.97 6.74
CA SER A 148 -6.30 13.74 7.33
C SER A 148 -5.81 15.09 7.80
N ARG A 149 -6.68 16.09 7.76
CA ARG A 149 -6.43 17.41 8.30
C ARG A 149 -7.70 18.01 8.88
N PHE A 150 -7.52 18.85 9.86
CA PHE A 150 -8.57 19.67 10.44
C PHE A 150 -8.34 21.12 10.02
N GLU A 151 -9.38 21.77 9.51
CA GLU A 151 -9.43 23.19 9.15
C GLU A 151 -10.39 23.88 10.13
N PRO A 152 -9.89 24.72 11.05
CA PRO A 152 -10.71 25.40 12.05
C PRO A 152 -11.66 26.45 11.45
#